data_673b82a52d7f48ac9b7c8c624b14b7e5
#
_entry.id   673b82a52d7f48ac9b7c8c624b14b7e5
#
_cell.length_a   1.000
_cell.length_b   1.000
_cell.length_c   1.000
_cell.angle_alpha   90.00
_cell.angle_beta   90.00
_cell.angle_gamma   90.00
#
_symmetry.space_group_name_H-M   'P 1'
#
loop_
_entity.id
_entity.type
_entity.pdbx_description
1 polymer ?
#
loop_
_entity_poly.entity_id
_entity_poly.type
_entity_poly.pdbx_seq_one_letter_code
_entity_poly.pdbx_strand_id
1 'polypeptide(L)'
;MTTTAAAQTNREAISDAENPLGLDGIEFIEYTTSKPQALGQVLEMMGFRPVARHRSREVLLYRQGAINIIVNAHAPAPGSDAAQDDKPVIAAVALRVRDAAAAYRRALERGAWAVPSRVEVMELNIPAIHGVGKSRIYFVDRYDKFSIYDVDFVPIPTVDQHPPAVAGLHFFGVVQYIGNDRTQDLSLIHISEPTRPY
;
A
#
# COMPACT_ATOMS: atom_id res chain seq x y z
N MET A 1 -33.19 30.06 -10.43
CA MET A 1 -32.11 29.50 -9.62
C MET A 1 -31.61 28.26 -10.32
N THR A 2 -30.52 28.40 -11.06
CA THR A 2 -29.98 27.32 -11.91
C THR A 2 -28.86 26.64 -11.14
N THR A 3 -29.11 25.41 -10.71
CA THR A 3 -28.12 24.58 -10.00
C THR A 3 -27.13 24.05 -11.03
N THR A 4 -25.92 24.56 -11.00
CA THR A 4 -24.81 24.06 -11.82
C THR A 4 -24.36 22.71 -11.24
N ALA A 5 -24.67 21.63 -11.92
CA ALA A 5 -24.13 20.31 -11.63
C ALA A 5 -22.61 20.34 -11.87
N ALA A 6 -21.84 20.04 -10.82
CA ALA A 6 -20.40 19.84 -10.95
C ALA A 6 -20.15 18.69 -11.93
N ALA A 7 -19.38 18.96 -12.97
CA ALA A 7 -18.95 17.95 -13.92
C ALA A 7 -18.11 16.90 -13.17
N GLN A 8 -18.64 15.70 -13.02
CA GLN A 8 -17.85 14.53 -12.66
C GLN A 8 -16.81 14.34 -13.76
N THR A 9 -15.55 14.53 -13.42
CA THR A 9 -14.43 14.16 -14.30
C THR A 9 -14.62 12.68 -14.66
N ASN A 10 -14.90 12.45 -15.94
CA ASN A 10 -15.05 11.12 -16.51
C ASN A 10 -13.68 10.42 -16.35
N ARG A 11 -13.49 9.61 -15.30
CA ARG A 11 -12.39 8.65 -15.28
C ARG A 11 -12.60 7.77 -16.50
N GLU A 12 -11.65 7.78 -17.41
CA GLU A 12 -11.69 6.88 -18.57
C GLU A 12 -12.00 5.48 -18.06
N ALA A 13 -13.06 4.89 -18.61
CA ALA A 13 -13.44 3.52 -18.26
C ALA A 13 -12.37 2.58 -18.82
N ILE A 14 -11.43 2.21 -17.97
CA ILE A 14 -10.36 1.27 -18.31
C ILE A 14 -11.03 -0.09 -18.53
N SER A 15 -10.84 -0.67 -19.71
CA SER A 15 -11.38 -1.99 -20.04
C SER A 15 -10.71 -3.07 -19.20
N ASP A 16 -11.38 -4.21 -19.00
CA ASP A 16 -10.78 -5.35 -18.26
C ASP A 16 -9.52 -5.89 -18.97
N ALA A 17 -9.35 -5.63 -20.27
CA ALA A 17 -8.13 -5.94 -21.01
C ALA A 17 -6.97 -4.99 -20.64
N GLU A 18 -7.27 -3.73 -20.30
CA GLU A 18 -6.30 -2.71 -19.89
C GLU A 18 -6.01 -2.76 -18.37
N ASN A 19 -6.94 -3.33 -17.59
CA ASN A 19 -6.79 -3.51 -16.14
C ASN A 19 -7.00 -4.98 -15.74
N PRO A 20 -6.10 -5.87 -16.12
CA PRO A 20 -6.27 -7.31 -15.93
C PRO A 20 -6.27 -7.76 -14.47
N LEU A 21 -5.71 -6.99 -13.57
CA LEU A 21 -5.71 -7.27 -12.12
C LEU A 21 -6.89 -6.64 -11.39
N GLY A 22 -7.70 -5.84 -12.08
CA GLY A 22 -8.81 -5.11 -11.46
C GLY A 22 -8.34 -4.08 -10.42
N LEU A 23 -7.20 -3.39 -10.71
CA LEU A 23 -6.64 -2.37 -9.82
C LEU A 23 -7.59 -1.20 -9.64
N ASP A 24 -7.71 -0.72 -8.40
CA ASP A 24 -8.56 0.42 -8.01
C ASP A 24 -7.82 1.46 -7.15
N GLY A 25 -6.51 1.43 -7.18
CA GLY A 25 -5.66 2.39 -6.49
C GLY A 25 -4.71 1.77 -5.48
N ILE A 26 -4.16 2.62 -4.61
CA ILE A 26 -3.25 2.23 -3.53
C ILE A 26 -4.02 2.22 -2.22
N GLU A 27 -3.92 1.13 -1.45
CA GLU A 27 -4.55 1.01 -0.14
C GLU A 27 -3.65 1.57 0.96
N PHE A 28 -2.41 1.12 1.01
CA PHE A 28 -1.43 1.66 1.96
C PHE A 28 0.00 1.53 1.44
N ILE A 29 0.91 2.30 2.07
CA ILE A 29 2.35 2.09 1.97
C ILE A 29 2.85 1.74 3.38
N GLU A 30 3.62 0.66 3.50
CA GLU A 30 4.25 0.24 4.74
C GLU A 30 5.71 0.66 4.76
N TYR A 31 6.08 1.39 5.81
CA TYR A 31 7.46 1.71 6.14
C TYR A 31 7.95 0.86 7.31
N THR A 32 9.14 0.31 7.17
CA THR A 32 9.89 -0.31 8.26
C THR A 32 10.99 0.64 8.73
N THR A 33 11.13 0.80 10.03
CA THR A 33 12.12 1.71 10.62
C THR A 33 12.49 1.31 12.03
N SER A 34 13.76 1.53 12.41
CA SER A 34 14.25 1.46 13.81
C SER A 34 13.83 2.69 14.64
N LYS A 35 13.36 3.77 13.98
CA LYS A 35 12.98 5.04 14.63
C LYS A 35 11.51 5.41 14.34
N PRO A 36 10.53 4.60 14.79
CA PRO A 36 9.13 4.81 14.45
C PRO A 36 8.59 6.14 14.96
N GLN A 37 9.06 6.64 16.11
CA GLN A 37 8.64 7.92 16.67
C GLN A 37 9.09 9.10 15.79
N ALA A 38 10.31 9.06 15.26
CA ALA A 38 10.83 10.11 14.39
C ALA A 38 10.05 10.17 13.08
N LEU A 39 9.76 9.00 12.47
CA LEU A 39 8.93 8.94 11.27
C LEU A 39 7.49 9.42 11.58
N GLY A 40 6.94 9.03 12.73
CA GLY A 40 5.62 9.48 13.17
C GLY A 40 5.52 11.00 13.27
N GLN A 41 6.51 11.66 13.86
CA GLN A 41 6.56 13.13 13.94
C GLN A 41 6.57 13.79 12.55
N VAL A 42 7.31 13.23 11.60
CA VAL A 42 7.30 13.73 10.21
C VAL A 42 5.92 13.57 9.59
N LEU A 43 5.28 12.41 9.75
CA LEU A 43 3.93 12.18 9.25
C LEU A 43 2.91 13.14 9.86
N GLU A 44 3.00 13.40 11.19
CA GLU A 44 2.12 14.33 11.87
C GLU A 44 2.32 15.79 11.40
N MET A 45 3.56 16.21 11.13
CA MET A 45 3.84 17.49 10.50
C MET A 45 3.25 17.61 9.10
N MET A 46 3.13 16.50 8.36
CA MET A 46 2.48 16.43 7.06
C MET A 46 0.95 16.36 7.17
N GLY A 47 0.39 16.32 8.38
CA GLY A 47 -1.05 16.30 8.63
C GLY A 47 -1.65 14.90 8.81
N PHE A 48 -0.85 13.84 8.81
CA PHE A 48 -1.32 12.51 9.17
C PHE A 48 -1.64 12.40 10.65
N ARG A 49 -2.53 11.47 11.00
CA ARG A 49 -2.84 11.15 12.39
C ARG A 49 -2.65 9.65 12.65
N PRO A 50 -2.05 9.26 13.78
CA PRO A 50 -2.00 7.87 14.20
C PRO A 50 -3.40 7.44 14.65
N VAL A 51 -4.13 6.74 13.78
CA VAL A 51 -5.54 6.39 14.02
C VAL A 51 -5.71 5.04 14.71
N ALA A 52 -4.80 4.09 14.48
CA ALA A 52 -4.91 2.75 15.05
C ALA A 52 -3.55 2.10 15.27
N ARG A 53 -3.51 1.09 16.14
CA ARG A 53 -2.34 0.25 16.40
C ARG A 53 -2.67 -1.21 16.09
N HIS A 54 -1.71 -1.95 15.59
CA HIS A 54 -1.86 -3.39 15.37
C HIS A 54 -2.07 -4.14 16.68
N ARG A 55 -2.85 -5.22 16.67
CA ARG A 55 -3.24 -5.96 17.88
C ARG A 55 -2.07 -6.67 18.56
N SER A 56 -1.14 -7.22 17.78
CA SER A 56 -0.08 -8.11 18.22
C SER A 56 1.34 -7.61 17.91
N ARG A 57 1.49 -6.55 17.12
CA ARG A 57 2.79 -6.06 16.62
C ARG A 57 2.98 -4.58 16.93
N GLU A 58 4.22 -4.13 16.99
CA GLU A 58 4.57 -2.70 17.10
C GLU A 58 4.40 -2.00 15.75
N VAL A 59 3.16 -1.90 15.31
CA VAL A 59 2.77 -1.31 14.04
C VAL A 59 1.68 -0.28 14.27
N LEU A 60 1.85 0.91 13.72
CA LEU A 60 0.91 2.02 13.76
C LEU A 60 0.36 2.32 12.38
N LEU A 61 -0.94 2.59 12.33
CA LEU A 61 -1.62 3.10 11.15
C LEU A 61 -1.77 4.61 11.26
N TYR A 62 -1.16 5.32 10.34
CA TYR A 62 -1.34 6.76 10.12
C TYR A 62 -2.28 6.98 8.96
N ARG A 63 -3.20 7.94 9.11
CA ARG A 63 -4.20 8.25 8.08
C ARG A 63 -4.31 9.74 7.85
N GLN A 64 -4.56 10.11 6.57
CA GLN A 64 -4.97 11.43 6.15
C GLN A 64 -5.86 11.31 4.91
N GLY A 65 -7.13 11.68 5.00
CA GLY A 65 -8.08 11.43 3.92
C GLY A 65 -8.15 9.95 3.55
N ALA A 66 -7.95 9.64 2.28
CA ALA A 66 -7.91 8.27 1.77
C ALA A 66 -6.51 7.62 1.80
N ILE A 67 -5.49 8.33 2.33
CA ILE A 67 -4.11 7.83 2.37
C ILE A 67 -3.88 7.13 3.70
N ASN A 68 -3.39 5.89 3.63
CA ASN A 68 -2.98 5.10 4.78
C ASN A 68 -1.47 4.82 4.69
N ILE A 69 -0.77 5.12 5.77
CA ILE A 69 0.65 4.80 5.95
C ILE A 69 0.78 3.87 7.16
N ILE A 70 1.40 2.74 6.96
CA ILE A 70 1.71 1.79 8.04
C ILE A 70 3.16 2.00 8.44
N VAL A 71 3.40 2.23 9.74
CA VAL A 71 4.73 2.35 10.32
C VAL A 71 4.99 1.12 11.18
N ASN A 72 5.91 0.28 10.71
CA ASN A 72 6.33 -0.95 11.36
C ASN A 72 7.66 -0.71 12.07
N ALA A 73 7.66 -0.86 13.39
CA ALA A 73 8.85 -0.66 14.24
C ALA A 73 9.87 -1.80 14.16
N HIS A 74 9.60 -2.84 13.37
CA HIS A 74 10.56 -3.93 13.17
C HIS A 74 11.79 -3.41 12.42
N ALA A 75 12.95 -3.63 13.01
CA ALA A 75 14.21 -3.34 12.34
C ALA A 75 14.31 -4.17 11.04
N PRO A 76 14.84 -3.59 9.95
CA PRO A 76 15.17 -4.35 8.75
C PRO A 76 16.05 -5.55 9.12
N ALA A 77 15.91 -6.66 8.41
CA ALA A 77 16.68 -7.87 8.68
C ALA A 77 18.19 -7.56 8.70
N PRO A 78 18.96 -8.12 9.68
CA PRO A 78 20.39 -7.94 9.73
C PRO A 78 21.04 -8.27 8.38
N GLY A 79 21.92 -7.40 7.88
CA GLY A 79 22.60 -7.57 6.60
C GLY A 79 21.82 -7.04 5.38
N SER A 80 20.68 -6.36 5.57
CA SER A 80 20.09 -5.55 4.50
C SER A 80 20.77 -4.17 4.47
N ASP A 81 20.94 -3.59 3.27
CA ASP A 81 21.51 -2.23 3.12
C ASP A 81 20.71 -1.19 3.94
N ALA A 82 19.43 -1.46 4.17
CA ALA A 82 18.53 -0.67 4.99
C ALA A 82 18.90 -0.66 6.50
N ALA A 83 19.56 -1.71 7.01
CA ALA A 83 19.99 -1.78 8.41
C ALA A 83 21.20 -0.87 8.70
N GLN A 84 21.94 -0.47 7.69
CA GLN A 84 23.13 0.37 7.84
C GLN A 84 22.82 1.87 7.86
N ASP A 85 21.71 2.30 7.24
CA ASP A 85 21.43 3.72 7.00
C ASP A 85 20.47 4.36 8.04
N ASP A 86 19.88 3.57 8.93
CA ASP A 86 18.94 4.04 9.98
C ASP A 86 17.76 4.88 9.41
N LYS A 87 17.51 4.73 8.12
CA LYS A 87 16.43 5.43 7.37
C LYS A 87 15.19 4.57 7.25
N PRO A 88 13.99 5.17 7.22
CA PRO A 88 12.77 4.44 6.88
C PRO A 88 12.85 3.84 5.48
N VAL A 89 12.42 2.59 5.33
CA VAL A 89 12.41 1.87 4.06
C VAL A 89 10.98 1.43 3.73
N ILE A 90 10.57 1.58 2.47
CA ILE A 90 9.31 1.03 2.01
C ILE A 90 9.42 -0.50 1.98
N ALA A 91 8.73 -1.14 2.92
CA ALA A 91 8.69 -2.59 3.04
C ALA A 91 7.59 -3.22 2.18
N ALA A 92 6.49 -2.49 1.98
CA ALA A 92 5.39 -2.96 1.16
C ALA A 92 4.55 -1.81 0.56
N VAL A 93 3.89 -2.13 -0.54
CA VAL A 93 2.81 -1.34 -1.12
C VAL A 93 1.59 -2.26 -1.25
N ALA A 94 0.43 -1.80 -0.78
CA ALA A 94 -0.81 -2.53 -0.96
C ALA A 94 -1.65 -1.89 -2.06
N LEU A 95 -2.07 -2.69 -3.00
CA LEU A 95 -2.90 -2.29 -4.11
C LEU A 95 -4.35 -2.67 -3.84
N ARG A 96 -5.28 -1.73 -4.04
CA ARG A 96 -6.71 -2.02 -4.08
C ARG A 96 -7.02 -2.79 -5.34
N VAL A 97 -7.74 -3.89 -5.19
CA VAL A 97 -8.19 -4.71 -6.32
C VAL A 97 -9.64 -5.10 -6.11
N ARG A 98 -10.35 -5.42 -7.19
CA ARG A 98 -11.75 -5.87 -7.11
C ARG A 98 -11.89 -7.25 -6.47
N ASP A 99 -10.90 -8.13 -6.68
CA ASP A 99 -10.83 -9.50 -6.15
C ASP A 99 -9.36 -9.86 -5.93
N ALA A 100 -8.97 -9.96 -4.66
CA ALA A 100 -7.58 -10.20 -4.26
C ALA A 100 -7.09 -11.59 -4.67
N ALA A 101 -7.94 -12.61 -4.60
CA ALA A 101 -7.58 -13.97 -4.97
C ALA A 101 -7.39 -14.10 -6.49
N ALA A 102 -8.25 -13.49 -7.28
CA ALA A 102 -8.12 -13.46 -8.74
C ALA A 102 -6.89 -12.67 -9.19
N ALA A 103 -6.64 -11.49 -8.60
CA ALA A 103 -5.47 -10.67 -8.90
C ALA A 103 -4.17 -11.42 -8.57
N TYR A 104 -4.10 -12.03 -7.39
CA TYR A 104 -2.94 -12.83 -6.96
C TYR A 104 -2.67 -14.00 -7.91
N ARG A 105 -3.70 -14.83 -8.22
CA ARG A 105 -3.56 -15.95 -9.15
C ARG A 105 -3.06 -15.49 -10.52
N ARG A 106 -3.65 -14.41 -11.06
CA ARG A 106 -3.25 -13.86 -12.36
C ARG A 106 -1.82 -13.31 -12.35
N ALA A 107 -1.37 -12.73 -11.23
CA ALA A 107 0.02 -12.31 -11.05
C ALA A 107 0.97 -13.51 -11.12
N LEU A 108 0.66 -14.62 -10.40
CA LEU A 108 1.46 -15.83 -10.42
C LEU A 108 1.51 -16.49 -11.81
N GLU A 109 0.39 -16.55 -12.53
CA GLU A 109 0.31 -17.05 -13.90
C GLU A 109 1.24 -16.29 -14.86
N ARG A 110 1.55 -15.03 -14.54
CA ARG A 110 2.47 -14.17 -15.29
C ARG A 110 3.90 -14.18 -14.77
N GLY A 111 4.21 -15.04 -13.81
CA GLY A 111 5.56 -15.27 -13.30
C GLY A 111 5.93 -14.48 -12.06
N ALA A 112 4.99 -13.80 -11.40
CA ALA A 112 5.26 -13.15 -10.12
C ALA A 112 5.58 -14.20 -9.03
N TRP A 113 6.43 -13.84 -8.08
CA TRP A 113 6.86 -14.73 -7.02
C TRP A 113 6.00 -14.55 -5.78
N ALA A 114 5.39 -15.65 -5.33
CA ALA A 114 4.57 -15.68 -4.13
C ALA A 114 5.37 -15.34 -2.87
N VAL A 115 4.82 -14.46 -2.02
CA VAL A 115 5.29 -14.33 -0.65
C VAL A 115 4.60 -15.41 0.18
N PRO A 116 5.35 -16.31 0.86
CA PRO A 116 4.73 -17.30 1.75
C PRO A 116 3.93 -16.60 2.85
N SER A 117 2.65 -16.96 2.95
CA SER A 117 1.79 -16.43 4.00
C SER A 117 2.21 -17.00 5.36
N ARG A 118 2.52 -16.13 6.31
CA ARG A 118 2.69 -16.45 7.72
C ARG A 118 1.66 -15.64 8.49
N VAL A 119 0.47 -16.19 8.63
CA VAL A 119 -0.64 -15.54 9.33
C VAL A 119 -0.72 -16.11 10.73
N GLU A 120 -0.78 -15.26 11.72
CA GLU A 120 -1.08 -15.66 13.09
C GLU A 120 -2.59 -15.89 13.25
N VAL A 121 -2.95 -16.54 14.35
CA VAL A 121 -4.35 -16.79 14.67
C VAL A 121 -5.07 -15.43 14.80
N MET A 122 -6.16 -15.25 14.07
CA MET A 122 -6.97 -14.01 14.03
C MET A 122 -6.39 -12.88 13.15
N GLU A 123 -5.33 -13.09 12.39
CA GLU A 123 -4.86 -12.14 11.37
C GLU A 123 -5.46 -12.44 10.00
N LEU A 124 -5.68 -11.39 9.21
CA LEU A 124 -6.14 -11.56 7.82
C LEU A 124 -5.02 -12.08 6.93
N ASN A 125 -5.33 -13.11 6.16
CA ASN A 125 -4.44 -13.59 5.12
C ASN A 125 -4.61 -12.73 3.86
N ILE A 126 -3.74 -11.73 3.70
CA ILE A 126 -3.73 -10.85 2.53
C ILE A 126 -2.73 -11.41 1.52
N PRO A 127 -3.16 -11.78 0.30
CA PRO A 127 -2.26 -12.28 -0.72
C PRO A 127 -1.18 -11.27 -1.08
N ALA A 128 0.06 -11.74 -1.23
CA ALA A 128 1.19 -10.88 -1.57
C ALA A 128 2.17 -11.55 -2.52
N ILE A 129 2.83 -10.74 -3.34
CA ILE A 129 3.94 -11.12 -4.21
C ILE A 129 5.19 -10.34 -3.83
N HIS A 130 6.36 -10.86 -4.20
CA HIS A 130 7.61 -10.13 -4.07
C HIS A 130 7.64 -8.96 -5.04
N GLY A 131 7.97 -7.78 -4.53
CA GLY A 131 8.26 -6.58 -5.27
C GLY A 131 9.76 -6.35 -5.47
N VAL A 132 10.11 -5.23 -6.07
CA VAL A 132 11.52 -4.82 -6.28
C VAL A 132 12.18 -4.52 -4.94
N GLY A 133 13.47 -4.84 -4.81
CA GLY A 133 14.27 -4.51 -3.63
C GLY A 133 13.83 -5.25 -2.36
N LYS A 134 13.28 -6.46 -2.49
CA LYS A 134 12.73 -7.27 -1.39
C LYS A 134 11.46 -6.68 -0.75
N SER A 135 10.85 -5.67 -1.36
CA SER A 135 9.53 -5.18 -0.95
C SER A 135 8.44 -6.21 -1.22
N ARG A 136 7.25 -5.96 -0.69
CA ARG A 136 6.06 -6.79 -0.94
C ARG A 136 5.01 -5.96 -1.65
N ILE A 137 4.21 -6.61 -2.48
CA ILE A 137 3.01 -6.03 -3.07
C ILE A 137 1.84 -6.86 -2.58
N TYR A 138 0.96 -6.24 -1.78
CA TYR A 138 -0.27 -6.85 -1.29
C TYR A 138 -1.43 -6.56 -2.22
N PHE A 139 -2.35 -7.50 -2.36
CA PHE A 139 -3.63 -7.31 -3.05
C PHE A 139 -4.75 -7.25 -2.03
N VAL A 140 -5.45 -6.11 -1.95
CA VAL A 140 -6.47 -5.83 -0.96
C VAL A 140 -7.81 -5.58 -1.65
N ASP A 141 -8.84 -6.39 -1.30
CA ASP A 141 -10.22 -6.23 -1.78
C ASP A 141 -11.19 -5.79 -0.67
N ARG A 142 -10.68 -5.60 0.55
CA ARG A 142 -11.45 -5.16 1.72
C ARG A 142 -11.01 -3.77 2.16
N TYR A 143 -11.56 -2.75 1.53
CA TYR A 143 -11.20 -1.34 1.76
C TYR A 143 -12.39 -0.39 1.86
N ASP A 144 -13.63 -0.91 1.76
CA ASP A 144 -14.87 -0.14 1.86
C ASP A 144 -15.54 -0.34 3.23
N LYS A 145 -16.74 -0.90 3.29
CA LYS A 145 -17.57 -1.04 4.51
C LYS A 145 -16.93 -1.89 5.61
N PHE A 146 -16.13 -2.87 5.23
CA PHE A 146 -15.33 -3.69 6.12
C PHE A 146 -13.91 -3.74 5.59
N SER A 147 -13.01 -3.09 6.29
CA SER A 147 -11.62 -2.94 5.88
C SER A 147 -10.70 -3.96 6.56
N ILE A 148 -9.50 -4.14 6.01
CA ILE A 148 -8.45 -4.94 6.66
C ILE A 148 -8.10 -4.40 8.04
N TYR A 149 -8.29 -3.10 8.28
CA TYR A 149 -7.95 -2.45 9.55
C TYR A 149 -8.93 -2.83 10.68
N ASP A 150 -10.17 -3.19 10.35
CA ASP A 150 -11.17 -3.56 11.35
C ASP A 150 -10.84 -4.88 12.04
N VAL A 151 -10.02 -5.73 11.41
CA VAL A 151 -9.60 -7.02 11.96
C VAL A 151 -8.27 -6.91 12.69
N ASP A 152 -7.25 -6.37 12.03
CA ASP A 152 -5.87 -6.45 12.51
C ASP A 152 -5.48 -5.28 13.44
N PHE A 153 -6.27 -4.20 13.46
CA PHE A 153 -5.95 -3.00 14.22
C PHE A 153 -6.97 -2.69 15.30
N VAL A 154 -6.50 -1.99 16.34
CA VAL A 154 -7.33 -1.42 17.41
C VAL A 154 -7.30 0.10 17.27
N PRO A 155 -8.46 0.75 17.11
CA PRO A 155 -8.53 2.20 17.02
C PRO A 155 -7.94 2.88 18.26
N ILE A 156 -7.32 4.05 18.06
CA ILE A 156 -6.90 4.93 19.16
C ILE A 156 -8.12 5.78 19.53
N PRO A 157 -8.70 5.64 20.74
CA PRO A 157 -10.03 6.19 21.05
C PRO A 157 -10.13 7.71 21.04
N THR A 158 -9.01 8.39 21.23
CA THR A 158 -8.95 9.87 21.35
C THR A 158 -8.69 10.56 20.02
N VAL A 159 -8.57 9.81 18.94
CA VAL A 159 -8.20 10.34 17.61
C VAL A 159 -9.35 10.14 16.63
N ASP A 160 -9.60 11.15 15.80
CA ASP A 160 -10.52 11.03 14.67
C ASP A 160 -10.03 9.92 13.73
N GLN A 161 -10.88 8.93 13.51
CA GLN A 161 -10.55 7.76 12.69
C GLN A 161 -10.53 8.08 11.18
N HIS A 162 -11.09 9.22 10.78
CA HIS A 162 -11.19 9.67 9.39
C HIS A 162 -10.72 11.12 9.24
N PRO A 163 -9.48 11.44 9.62
CA PRO A 163 -8.97 12.80 9.51
C PRO A 163 -9.03 13.26 8.05
N PRO A 164 -9.46 14.50 7.78
CA PRO A 164 -9.57 15.01 6.42
C PRO A 164 -8.20 15.15 5.75
N ALA A 165 -8.17 15.08 4.42
CA ALA A 165 -6.97 15.36 3.65
C ALA A 165 -6.62 16.85 3.73
N VAL A 166 -5.38 17.17 4.09
CA VAL A 166 -4.87 18.55 4.08
C VAL A 166 -4.56 18.93 2.63
N ALA A 167 -5.09 20.08 2.19
CA ALA A 167 -4.90 20.61 0.84
C ALA A 167 -5.21 19.61 -0.31
N GLY A 168 -6.11 18.66 -0.08
CA GLY A 168 -6.50 17.68 -1.10
C GLY A 168 -5.45 16.62 -1.40
N LEU A 169 -4.53 16.36 -0.45
CA LEU A 169 -3.50 15.32 -0.60
C LEU A 169 -4.13 13.95 -0.93
N HIS A 170 -3.60 13.28 -1.93
CA HIS A 170 -4.02 11.95 -2.36
C HIS A 170 -2.85 11.16 -2.95
N PHE A 171 -2.95 9.85 -3.02
CA PHE A 171 -1.99 9.05 -3.76
C PHE A 171 -2.08 9.36 -5.26
N PHE A 172 -0.96 9.77 -5.83
CA PHE A 172 -0.82 9.92 -7.27
C PHE A 172 -0.36 8.62 -7.93
N GLY A 173 0.64 7.98 -7.33
CA GLY A 173 1.25 6.76 -7.84
C GLY A 173 2.53 6.42 -7.08
N VAL A 174 3.20 5.39 -7.52
CA VAL A 174 4.51 4.96 -7.02
C VAL A 174 5.54 5.11 -8.13
N VAL A 175 6.62 5.83 -7.85
CA VAL A 175 7.78 5.92 -8.74
C VAL A 175 8.89 5.07 -8.14
N GLN A 176 9.37 4.10 -8.90
CA GLN A 176 10.41 3.20 -8.47
C GLN A 176 11.66 3.33 -9.33
N TYR A 177 12.79 3.62 -8.69
CA TYR A 177 14.08 3.60 -9.33
C TYR A 177 14.67 2.21 -9.30
N ILE A 178 15.13 1.72 -10.43
CA ILE A 178 15.79 0.43 -10.58
C ILE A 178 17.21 0.64 -11.12
N GLY A 179 18.10 -0.31 -10.82
CA GLY A 179 19.45 -0.31 -11.40
C GLY A 179 19.42 -0.47 -12.92
N ASN A 180 20.50 -0.05 -13.58
CA ASN A 180 20.66 -0.25 -15.02
C ASN A 180 20.51 -1.72 -15.38
N ASP A 181 19.92 -2.00 -16.55
CA ASP A 181 19.70 -3.34 -17.13
C ASP A 181 18.78 -4.28 -16.32
N ARG A 182 18.00 -3.75 -15.37
CA ARG A 182 17.03 -4.53 -14.58
C ARG A 182 15.58 -4.38 -15.03
N THR A 183 15.34 -3.84 -16.21
CA THR A 183 13.98 -3.62 -16.74
C THR A 183 13.20 -4.93 -16.89
N GLN A 184 13.90 -6.04 -17.18
CA GLN A 184 13.24 -7.35 -17.28
C GLN A 184 12.71 -7.85 -15.92
N ASP A 185 13.40 -7.55 -14.82
CA ASP A 185 12.93 -7.89 -13.48
C ASP A 185 11.64 -7.13 -13.13
N LEU A 186 11.49 -5.91 -13.66
CA LEU A 186 10.28 -5.10 -13.50
C LEU A 186 9.11 -5.62 -14.33
N SER A 187 9.36 -6.14 -15.51
CA SER A 187 8.29 -6.64 -16.37
C SER A 187 7.51 -7.79 -15.75
N LEU A 188 8.14 -8.53 -14.84
CA LEU A 188 7.51 -9.59 -14.05
C LEU A 188 6.66 -9.06 -12.88
N ILE A 189 6.89 -7.81 -12.45
CA ILE A 189 6.24 -7.18 -11.31
C ILE A 189 5.15 -6.20 -11.77
N HIS A 190 5.39 -5.45 -12.86
CA HIS A 190 4.45 -4.51 -13.46
C HIS A 190 3.56 -5.20 -14.51
N ILE A 191 2.75 -6.12 -14.05
CA ILE A 191 1.80 -6.87 -14.89
C ILE A 191 0.61 -6.00 -15.34
N SER A 192 0.53 -4.76 -14.87
CA SER A 192 -0.67 -3.93 -15.00
C SER A 192 -0.69 -2.99 -16.21
N GLU A 193 0.44 -2.75 -16.89
CA GLU A 193 0.44 -1.92 -18.10
C GLU A 193 1.26 -2.57 -19.22
N PRO A 194 0.67 -2.74 -20.43
CA PRO A 194 1.49 -2.93 -21.60
C PRO A 194 2.27 -1.63 -21.85
N THR A 195 3.60 -1.69 -21.74
CA THR A 195 4.46 -0.59 -22.17
C THR A 195 4.08 -0.19 -23.57
N ARG A 196 3.47 0.99 -23.74
CA ARG A 196 3.34 1.59 -25.07
C ARG A 196 4.76 1.86 -25.58
N PRO A 197 5.17 1.35 -26.73
CA PRO A 197 6.40 1.79 -27.34
C PRO A 197 6.26 3.27 -27.67
N TYR A 198 7.25 4.06 -27.28
CA TYR A 198 7.39 5.45 -27.69
C TYR A 198 7.69 5.54 -29.18
#